data_a34ffb40965218fd534db58d3d9d91f2
#
_entry.id   a34ffb40965218fd534db58d3d9d91f2
#
_cell.length_a   1.000
_cell.length_b   1.000
_cell.length_c   1.000
_cell.angle_alpha   90.00
_cell.angle_beta   90.00
_cell.angle_gamma   90.00
#
_symmetry.space_group_name_H-M   'P 1'
#
loop_
_entity.id
_entity.type
_entity.pdbx_description
1 polymer ?
#
loop_
_entity_poly.entity_id
_entity_poly.type
_entity_poly.pdbx_seq_one_letter_code
_entity_poly.pdbx_strand_id
1 'polypeptide(L)'
;RRQRQMCIRDRDVITAEDVMAVTTEQTTNKIFEMVNAIAEHNQRKALDLYYDLLTLKEPPMRIMFLITRQFQILLNVRDMAGRGMDNQSIAKNAGIPPFAVKRNISQAKGFTMAQLKRALYDGADLEESVKTGRMNDQMAVELFIMKYSRSEK
;
A
#
# COMPACT_ATOMS: atom_id res chain seq x y z
N ARG A 1 -21.22 -26.70 16.00
CA ARG A 1 -21.05 -26.23 15.63
C ARG A 1 -20.99 -25.69 15.13
N ARG A 2 -20.87 -25.60 15.29
CA ARG A 2 -20.49 -24.85 14.88
C ARG A 2 -20.34 -24.34 14.26
N GLN A 3 -20.01 -24.30 14.36
CA GLN A 3 -19.57 -23.65 13.94
C GLN A 3 -19.27 -23.07 13.57
N ARG A 4 -19.15 -23.15 13.64
CA ARG A 4 -18.56 -22.48 13.54
C ARG A 4 -18.33 -21.79 13.33
N GLN A 5 -18.07 -21.69 13.48
CA GLN A 5 -17.58 -20.95 13.50
C GLN A 5 -17.22 -20.33 13.51
N MET A 6 -17.13 -20.28 13.60
CA MET A 6 -16.56 -19.69 13.90
C MET A 6 -16.03 -19.21 13.94
N CYS A 7 -16.03 -19.33 14.36
CA CYS A 7 -15.51 -18.79 14.66
C CYS A 7 -14.87 -18.35 14.32
N ILE A 8 -14.59 -17.83 14.30
CA ILE A 8 -14.01 -17.31 14.08
C ILE A 8 -13.73 -16.56 14.28
N ARG A 9 -13.89 -16.06 14.57
CA ARG A 9 -13.59 -15.39 14.89
C ARG A 9 -12.92 -14.88 15.84
N ASP A 10 -13.08 -14.54 16.30
CA ASP A 10 -12.44 -14.54 17.54
C ASP A 10 -10.99 -14.40 17.51
N ARG A 11 -10.42 -13.63 16.64
CA ARG A 11 -9.02 -13.43 16.52
C ARG A 11 -8.58 -12.24 17.32
N ASP A 12 -7.55 -12.43 18.12
CA ASP A 12 -6.97 -11.36 18.90
C ASP A 12 -5.99 -10.54 18.09
N VAL A 13 -5.47 -11.10 17.01
CA VAL A 13 -4.45 -10.44 16.20
C VAL A 13 -4.90 -10.38 14.75
N ILE A 14 -4.79 -9.21 14.13
CA ILE A 14 -5.11 -9.05 12.72
C ILE A 14 -3.84 -9.25 11.91
N THR A 15 -3.83 -10.26 11.06
CA THR A 15 -2.68 -10.52 10.18
C THR A 15 -2.84 -9.76 8.88
N ALA A 16 -1.76 -9.72 8.08
CA ALA A 16 -1.81 -9.10 6.77
C ALA A 16 -2.86 -9.75 5.89
N GLU A 17 -3.01 -11.08 6.01
CA GLU A 17 -4.01 -11.80 5.24
C GLU A 17 -5.42 -11.40 5.66
N ASP A 18 -5.64 -11.23 6.96
CA ASP A 18 -6.95 -10.81 7.44
C ASP A 18 -7.31 -9.43 6.93
N VAL A 19 -6.33 -8.51 6.91
CA VAL A 19 -6.58 -7.17 6.40
C VAL A 19 -6.98 -7.22 4.94
N MET A 20 -6.27 -8.00 4.13
CA MET A 20 -6.59 -8.10 2.71
C MET A 20 -7.91 -8.79 2.46
N ALA A 21 -8.27 -9.76 3.32
CA ALA A 21 -9.52 -10.49 3.14
C ALA A 21 -10.74 -9.59 3.34
N VAL A 22 -10.63 -8.58 4.22
CA VAL A 22 -11.77 -7.70 4.47
C VAL A 22 -11.71 -6.40 3.66
N THR A 23 -10.63 -6.20 2.91
CA THR A 23 -10.47 -4.99 2.11
C THR A 23 -11.28 -5.12 0.82
N THR A 24 -12.13 -4.13 0.53
CA THR A 24 -12.93 -4.16 -0.66
C THR A 24 -12.10 -3.85 -1.89
N GLU A 25 -12.62 -4.29 -3.05
CA GLU A 25 -12.00 -3.96 -4.31
C GLU A 25 -11.93 -2.44 -4.52
N GLN A 26 -12.97 -1.75 -4.07
CA GLN A 26 -13.00 -0.28 -4.16
C GLN A 26 -11.84 0.34 -3.40
N THR A 27 -11.59 -0.14 -2.18
CA THR A 27 -10.48 0.37 -1.39
C THR A 27 -9.14 0.07 -2.06
N THR A 28 -8.98 -1.15 -2.57
CA THR A 28 -7.76 -1.53 -3.27
C THR A 28 -7.50 -0.63 -4.47
N ASN A 29 -8.55 -0.34 -5.24
CA ASN A 29 -8.40 0.53 -6.41
C ASN A 29 -8.03 1.95 -6.00
N LYS A 30 -8.61 2.47 -4.92
CA LYS A 30 -8.26 3.81 -4.46
C LYS A 30 -6.80 3.88 -4.00
N ILE A 31 -6.32 2.82 -3.34
CA ILE A 31 -4.92 2.76 -2.94
C ILE A 31 -4.02 2.79 -4.17
N PHE A 32 -4.36 2.01 -5.21
CA PHE A 32 -3.58 2.00 -6.43
C PHE A 32 -3.56 3.39 -7.09
N GLU A 33 -4.72 4.05 -7.16
CA GLU A 33 -4.80 5.40 -7.72
C GLU A 33 -4.01 6.40 -6.89
N MET A 34 -4.03 6.23 -5.56
CA MET A 34 -3.29 7.10 -4.68
C MET A 34 -1.79 7.00 -4.94
N VAL A 35 -1.28 5.78 -5.11
CA VAL A 35 0.14 5.58 -5.40
C VAL A 35 0.49 6.13 -6.78
N ASN A 36 -0.42 6.02 -7.75
CA ASN A 36 -0.23 6.69 -9.05
C ASN A 36 -0.09 8.20 -8.88
N ALA A 37 -0.97 8.79 -8.07
CA ALA A 37 -0.91 10.24 -7.85
C ALA A 37 0.41 10.64 -7.19
N ILE A 38 0.89 9.80 -6.26
CA ILE A 38 2.18 10.04 -5.62
C ILE A 38 3.30 10.00 -6.67
N ALA A 39 3.27 9.01 -7.56
CA ALA A 39 4.28 8.88 -8.61
C ALA A 39 4.29 10.08 -9.55
N GLU A 40 3.12 10.64 -9.78
CA GLU A 40 2.98 11.80 -10.67
C GLU A 40 3.19 13.12 -9.95
N HIS A 41 3.51 13.07 -8.68
CA HIS A 41 3.70 14.26 -7.84
C HIS A 41 2.42 15.09 -7.74
N ASN A 42 1.28 14.44 -7.83
CA ASN A 42 -0.02 15.10 -7.67
C ASN A 42 -0.47 14.93 -6.22
N GLN A 43 0.12 15.73 -5.36
CA GLN A 43 -0.11 15.63 -3.93
C GLN A 43 -1.58 15.83 -3.57
N ARG A 44 -2.22 16.80 -4.23
CA ARG A 44 -3.62 17.09 -3.93
C ARG A 44 -4.52 15.89 -4.20
N LYS A 45 -4.32 15.25 -5.34
CA LYS A 45 -5.13 14.08 -5.67
C LYS A 45 -4.88 12.94 -4.69
N ALA A 46 -3.61 12.73 -4.33
CA ALA A 46 -3.27 11.68 -3.39
C ALA A 46 -3.94 11.91 -2.04
N LEU A 47 -3.91 13.14 -1.55
CA LEU A 47 -4.55 13.47 -0.28
C LEU A 47 -6.07 13.38 -0.36
N ASP A 48 -6.66 13.79 -1.48
CA ASP A 48 -8.11 13.69 -1.66
C ASP A 48 -8.56 12.23 -1.61
N LEU A 49 -7.81 11.35 -2.24
CA LEU A 49 -8.12 9.92 -2.19
C LEU A 49 -7.98 9.37 -0.78
N TYR A 50 -6.99 9.85 -0.04
CA TYR A 50 -6.83 9.45 1.35
C TYR A 50 -8.04 9.88 2.19
N TYR A 51 -8.47 11.13 2.02
CA TYR A 51 -9.63 11.61 2.78
C TYR A 51 -10.91 10.88 2.38
N ASP A 52 -11.03 10.48 1.11
CA ASP A 52 -12.15 9.63 0.69
C ASP A 52 -12.17 8.32 1.45
N LEU A 53 -11.00 7.71 1.63
CA LEU A 53 -10.92 6.46 2.38
C LEU A 53 -11.28 6.65 3.84
N LEU A 54 -10.89 7.78 4.43
CA LEU A 54 -11.28 8.08 5.80
C LEU A 54 -12.80 8.23 5.91
N THR A 55 -13.42 8.86 4.90
CA THR A 55 -14.87 9.01 4.86
C THR A 55 -15.56 7.65 4.81
N LEU A 56 -14.94 6.69 4.14
CA LEU A 56 -15.45 5.32 4.09
C LEU A 56 -15.11 4.54 5.36
N LYS A 57 -14.55 5.23 6.36
CA LYS A 57 -14.24 4.68 7.68
C LYS A 57 -13.13 3.64 7.67
N GLU A 58 -12.23 3.74 6.70
CA GLU A 58 -11.03 2.92 6.74
C GLU A 58 -10.07 3.49 7.78
N PRO A 59 -9.58 2.66 8.69
CA PRO A 59 -8.63 3.15 9.70
C PRO A 59 -7.33 3.63 9.05
N PRO A 60 -6.75 4.74 9.53
CA PRO A 60 -5.53 5.26 8.93
C PRO A 60 -4.39 4.25 8.86
N MET A 61 -4.22 3.41 9.90
CA MET A 61 -3.12 2.46 9.88
C MET A 61 -3.36 1.31 8.90
N ARG A 62 -4.62 0.99 8.60
CA ARG A 62 -4.91 0.05 7.52
C ARG A 62 -4.53 0.66 6.18
N ILE A 63 -4.86 1.94 6.01
CA ILE A 63 -4.48 2.64 4.78
C ILE A 63 -2.96 2.64 4.62
N MET A 64 -2.24 2.95 5.70
CA MET A 64 -0.77 2.93 5.68
C MET A 64 -0.24 1.55 5.30
N PHE A 65 -0.82 0.50 5.88
CA PHE A 65 -0.42 -0.86 5.57
C PHE A 65 -0.60 -1.15 4.07
N LEU A 66 -1.76 -0.75 3.52
CA LEU A 66 -2.04 -1.02 2.12
C LEU A 66 -1.14 -0.22 1.18
N ILE A 67 -0.80 1.01 1.56
CA ILE A 67 0.12 1.82 0.78
C ILE A 67 1.50 1.18 0.77
N THR A 68 2.01 0.81 1.95
CA THR A 68 3.34 0.20 2.03
C THR A 68 3.38 -1.15 1.33
N ARG A 69 2.28 -1.90 1.40
CA ARG A 69 2.19 -3.16 0.67
C ARG A 69 2.29 -2.91 -0.84
N GLN A 70 1.63 -1.86 -1.32
CA GLN A 70 1.71 -1.55 -2.75
C GLN A 70 3.14 -1.17 -3.14
N PHE A 71 3.83 -0.40 -2.31
CA PHE A 71 5.24 -0.08 -2.57
C PHE A 71 6.11 -1.33 -2.57
N GLN A 72 5.81 -2.28 -1.68
CA GLN A 72 6.54 -3.55 -1.67
C GLN A 72 6.30 -4.33 -2.97
N ILE A 73 5.06 -4.34 -3.43
CA ILE A 73 4.73 -4.99 -4.70
C ILE A 73 5.52 -4.34 -5.84
N LEU A 74 5.56 -3.01 -5.86
CA LEU A 74 6.28 -2.29 -6.91
C LEU A 74 7.76 -2.59 -6.89
N LEU A 75 8.34 -2.67 -5.70
CA LEU A 75 9.76 -3.00 -5.56
C LEU A 75 10.04 -4.39 -6.13
N ASN A 76 9.21 -5.36 -5.77
CA ASN A 76 9.39 -6.73 -6.23
C ASN A 76 9.18 -6.83 -7.74
N VAL A 77 8.13 -6.19 -8.24
CA VAL A 77 7.81 -6.25 -9.67
C VAL A 77 8.93 -5.60 -10.48
N ARG A 78 9.42 -4.45 -10.02
CA ARG A 78 10.49 -3.76 -10.73
C ARG A 78 11.77 -4.62 -10.78
N ASP A 79 12.09 -5.25 -9.65
CA ASP A 79 13.27 -6.11 -9.58
C ASP A 79 13.14 -7.29 -10.52
N MET A 80 11.99 -7.98 -10.47
CA MET A 80 11.78 -9.18 -11.29
C MET A 80 11.72 -8.85 -12.77
N ALA A 81 11.06 -7.74 -13.13
CA ALA A 81 11.01 -7.32 -14.52
C ALA A 81 12.41 -6.98 -15.04
N GLY A 82 13.25 -6.39 -14.19
CA GLY A 82 14.62 -6.08 -14.55
C GLY A 82 15.46 -7.32 -14.78
N ARG A 83 15.08 -8.45 -14.19
CA ARG A 83 15.75 -9.72 -14.40
C ARG A 83 15.22 -10.50 -15.60
N GLY A 84 14.23 -9.93 -16.30
CA GLY A 84 13.67 -10.58 -17.48
C GLY A 84 12.66 -11.67 -17.19
N MET A 85 12.10 -11.70 -15.99
CA MET A 85 11.11 -12.71 -15.65
C MET A 85 9.81 -12.47 -16.41
N ASP A 86 9.11 -13.55 -16.75
CA ASP A 86 7.85 -13.42 -17.48
C ASP A 86 6.71 -12.99 -16.53
N ASN A 87 5.61 -12.54 -17.15
CA ASN A 87 4.51 -11.97 -16.37
C ASN A 87 3.88 -12.97 -15.40
N GLN A 88 3.79 -14.22 -15.77
CA GLN A 88 3.20 -15.23 -14.89
C GLN A 88 4.05 -15.46 -13.65
N SER A 89 5.38 -15.53 -13.84
CA SER A 89 6.30 -15.69 -12.73
C SER A 89 6.26 -14.48 -11.81
N ILE A 90 6.21 -13.28 -12.39
CA ILE A 90 6.12 -12.05 -11.62
C ILE A 90 4.84 -12.05 -10.79
N ALA A 91 3.70 -12.40 -11.40
CA ALA A 91 2.42 -12.41 -10.70
C ALA A 91 2.48 -13.35 -9.50
N LYS A 92 3.01 -14.55 -9.71
CA LYS A 92 3.06 -15.56 -8.66
C LYS A 92 3.94 -15.08 -7.51
N ASN A 93 5.13 -14.58 -7.84
CA ASN A 93 6.09 -14.18 -6.81
C ASN A 93 5.72 -12.90 -6.11
N ALA A 94 5.07 -11.97 -6.79
CA ALA A 94 4.64 -10.71 -6.19
C ALA A 94 3.30 -10.83 -5.47
N GLY A 95 2.58 -11.93 -5.70
CA GLY A 95 1.29 -12.14 -5.05
C GLY A 95 0.18 -11.28 -5.63
N ILE A 96 0.22 -11.02 -6.94
CA ILE A 96 -0.81 -10.22 -7.62
C ILE A 96 -1.41 -11.04 -8.76
N PRO A 97 -2.63 -10.68 -9.20
CA PRO A 97 -3.22 -11.39 -10.33
C PRO A 97 -2.42 -11.14 -11.61
N PRO A 98 -2.35 -12.13 -12.52
CA PRO A 98 -1.58 -11.92 -13.76
C PRO A 98 -2.02 -10.70 -14.56
N PHE A 99 -3.31 -10.37 -14.55
CA PHE A 99 -3.78 -9.21 -15.32
C PHE A 99 -3.30 -7.89 -14.74
N ALA A 100 -2.86 -7.89 -13.48
CA ALA A 100 -2.39 -6.67 -12.84
C ALA A 100 -0.90 -6.43 -13.02
N VAL A 101 -0.16 -7.38 -13.60
CA VAL A 101 1.29 -7.25 -13.71
C VAL A 101 1.69 -6.04 -14.54
N LYS A 102 1.06 -5.87 -15.70
CA LYS A 102 1.41 -4.78 -16.60
C LYS A 102 1.21 -3.42 -15.94
N ARG A 103 0.07 -3.23 -15.27
CA ARG A 103 -0.20 -1.93 -14.66
C ARG A 103 0.74 -1.68 -13.48
N ASN A 104 1.13 -2.73 -12.76
CA ASN A 104 2.09 -2.57 -11.67
C ASN A 104 3.50 -2.27 -12.18
N ILE A 105 3.90 -2.87 -13.29
CA ILE A 105 5.18 -2.55 -13.91
C ILE A 105 5.18 -1.08 -14.33
N SER A 106 4.10 -0.64 -14.95
CA SER A 106 3.98 0.75 -15.38
C SER A 106 4.05 1.72 -14.21
N GLN A 107 3.35 1.40 -13.12
CA GLN A 107 3.38 2.25 -11.94
C GLN A 107 4.78 2.27 -11.31
N ALA A 108 5.46 1.13 -11.30
CA ALA A 108 6.79 1.04 -10.70
C ALA A 108 7.79 1.91 -11.45
N LYS A 109 7.57 2.17 -12.73
CA LYS A 109 8.47 3.03 -13.50
C LYS A 109 8.45 4.48 -13.04
N GLY A 110 7.41 4.88 -12.30
CA GLY A 110 7.33 6.22 -11.75
C GLY A 110 8.21 6.45 -10.53
N PHE A 111 8.88 5.41 -10.06
CA PHE A 111 9.74 5.49 -8.87
C PHE A 111 11.09 4.86 -9.16
N THR A 112 12.12 5.35 -8.49
CA THR A 112 13.42 4.68 -8.51
C THR A 112 13.42 3.57 -7.47
N MET A 113 14.34 2.61 -7.61
CA MET A 113 14.49 1.57 -6.60
C MET A 113 14.79 2.18 -5.22
N ALA A 114 15.62 3.22 -5.21
CA ALA A 114 15.96 3.88 -3.95
C ALA A 114 14.73 4.50 -3.30
N GLN A 115 13.87 5.12 -4.11
CA GLN A 115 12.63 5.71 -3.58
C GLN A 115 11.71 4.65 -2.99
N LEU A 116 11.58 3.52 -3.68
CA LEU A 116 10.72 2.44 -3.20
C LEU A 116 11.24 1.87 -1.88
N LYS A 117 12.56 1.66 -1.79
CA LYS A 117 13.16 1.16 -0.56
C LYS A 117 13.00 2.15 0.59
N ARG A 118 13.21 3.42 0.31
CA ARG A 118 13.07 4.46 1.33
C ARG A 118 11.63 4.56 1.82
N ALA A 119 10.67 4.42 0.89
CA ALA A 119 9.26 4.47 1.26
C ALA A 119 8.91 3.35 2.23
N LEU A 120 9.43 2.15 2.01
CA LEU A 120 9.19 1.05 2.92
C LEU A 120 9.80 1.32 4.30
N TYR A 121 10.99 1.88 4.33
CA TYR A 121 11.65 2.24 5.57
C TYR A 121 10.84 3.28 6.33
N ASP A 122 10.44 4.34 5.63
CA ASP A 122 9.70 5.43 6.27
C ASP A 122 8.32 4.97 6.73
N GLY A 123 7.68 4.08 5.97
CA GLY A 123 6.40 3.53 6.39
C GLY A 123 6.50 2.77 7.69
N ALA A 124 7.54 1.94 7.82
CA ALA A 124 7.76 1.18 9.05
C ALA A 124 8.06 2.13 10.21
N ASP A 125 8.84 3.17 9.95
CA ASP A 125 9.21 4.14 10.98
C ASP A 125 8.00 4.92 11.48
N LEU A 126 7.14 5.33 10.56
CA LEU A 126 5.91 6.04 10.92
C LEU A 126 4.97 5.14 11.71
N GLU A 127 4.88 3.87 11.29
CA GLU A 127 4.05 2.91 12.01
C GLU A 127 4.53 2.76 13.46
N GLU A 128 5.84 2.68 13.63
CA GLU A 128 6.42 2.59 14.96
C GLU A 128 6.13 3.85 15.78
N SER A 129 6.21 5.02 15.15
CA SER A 129 5.92 6.27 15.84
C SER A 129 4.47 6.34 16.32
N VAL A 130 3.54 5.80 15.54
CA VAL A 130 2.14 5.76 15.95
C VAL A 130 1.96 4.78 17.10
N LYS A 131 2.59 3.60 17.01
CA LYS A 131 2.46 2.58 18.05
C LYS A 131 3.00 3.03 19.39
N THR A 132 4.05 3.85 19.37
CA THR A 132 4.66 4.34 20.61
C THR A 132 4.04 5.65 21.08
N GLY A 133 3.01 6.13 20.40
CA GLY A 133 2.29 7.32 20.82
C GLY A 133 2.97 8.63 20.47
N ARG A 134 4.03 8.59 19.67
CA ARG A 134 4.76 9.80 19.30
C ARG A 134 4.10 10.57 18.18
N MET A 135 3.16 9.95 17.48
CA MET A 135 2.53 10.57 16.34
C MET A 135 1.09 10.08 16.20
N ASN A 136 0.22 10.98 15.78
CA ASN A 136 -1.16 10.67 15.45
C ASN A 136 -1.21 9.85 14.17
N ASP A 137 -2.11 8.85 14.10
CA ASP A 137 -2.17 7.95 12.98
C ASP A 137 -2.53 8.65 11.67
N GLN A 138 -3.49 9.59 11.71
CA GLN A 138 -3.86 10.32 10.50
C GLN A 138 -2.70 11.17 10.00
N MET A 139 -2.00 11.81 10.92
CA MET A 139 -0.86 12.64 10.58
C MET A 139 0.26 11.82 9.94
N ALA A 140 0.47 10.60 10.44
CA ALA A 140 1.51 9.73 9.89
C ALA A 140 1.28 9.46 8.41
N VAL A 141 0.03 9.15 8.04
CA VAL A 141 -0.30 8.87 6.64
C VAL A 141 -0.15 10.12 5.79
N GLU A 142 -0.62 11.27 6.32
CA GLU A 142 -0.50 12.52 5.60
C GLU A 142 0.95 12.87 5.32
N LEU A 143 1.81 12.72 6.32
CA LEU A 143 3.24 13.00 6.15
C LEU A 143 3.87 12.11 5.10
N PHE A 144 3.51 10.83 5.10
CA PHE A 144 4.02 9.89 4.12
C PHE A 144 3.63 10.33 2.70
N ILE A 145 2.34 10.63 2.53
CA ILE A 145 1.82 11.03 1.22
C ILE A 145 2.51 12.32 0.76
N MET A 146 2.63 13.28 1.65
CA MET A 146 3.25 14.56 1.30
C MET A 146 4.70 14.40 0.92
N LYS A 147 5.43 13.58 1.66
CA LYS A 147 6.85 13.39 1.41
C LYS A 147 7.11 12.77 0.02
N TYR A 148 6.33 11.75 -0.33
CA TYR A 148 6.60 11.02 -1.56
C TYR A 148 5.90 11.58 -2.78
N SER A 149 4.96 12.51 -2.60
CA SER A 149 4.31 13.18 -3.72
C SER A 149 4.89 14.56 -4.00
N ARG A 150 5.86 14.99 -3.19
CA ARG A 150 6.46 16.30 -3.39
C ARG A 150 7.31 16.31 -4.66
N SER A 151 7.11 17.33 -5.46
CA SER A 151 7.90 17.50 -6.67
C SER A 151 9.33 17.88 -6.28
N GLU A 152 10.28 17.22 -6.91
CA GLU A 152 11.68 17.56 -6.71
C GLU A 152 12.06 18.70 -7.62
N LYS A 153 12.81 19.63 -7.07
CA LYS A 153 13.30 20.74 -7.87
C LYS A 153 14.75 20.99 -7.57
#